data_f549645ce3d26c59de13e12f80532dca
#
_entry.id   f549645ce3d26c59de13e12f80532dca
#
_cell.length_a   1.000
_cell.length_b   1.000
_cell.length_c   1.000
_cell.angle_alpha   90.00
_cell.angle_beta   90.00
_cell.angle_gamma   90.00
#
_symmetry.space_group_name_H-M   'P 1'
#
loop_
_entity.id
_entity.type
_entity.pdbx_description
1 polymer ?
#
loop_
_entity_poly.entity_id
_entity_poly.type
_entity_poly.pdbx_seq_one_letter_code
_entity_poly.pdbx_strand_id
1 'polypeptide(L)'
;MSQTTAAGTTGVASGLSPGAPAAGTAAAPAIRIQERATTSLGETSSRRRVNRRALVRPVLMLGGILAVLIGSGYWWLTGGRYVSIDNAYVRAAKEALSTDVSGIVLEVAVTEGQRVKRGDVLLRLDPAPFEIAAAAAKANLGGTVSSLNAMKLDYKRMLRDVEVKQSQVESDQVNFDRMASLVKTGGVTKSEYDNARFQVATNRQAVEALKVVAAVQLARLGGDPEVDVRRMSDYLQAKARLDEAQRQLEHTVIRAPFDGVVTQVDTVQPGMYLAAATAAFGLVSTDRVWIEANPKETELTFVKPGNPVTLTVDTYPGRKWNCTVQSIAPNSGSEFSVLPAQNTSGNWVKVVQRIPVRIKCEQKADDPEFRAGMSVEAVIDTGHRRVWHDLF
;
A
#
# COMPACT_ATOMS: atom_id res chain seq x y z
N MET A 1 5.22 49.99 -2.56
CA MET A 1 5.29 50.89 -1.38
C MET A 1 6.04 50.16 -0.32
N SER A 2 7.25 50.53 -0.22
CA SER A 2 8.09 51.01 0.87
C SER A 2 8.56 49.87 1.76
N GLN A 3 9.82 49.51 1.66
CA GLN A 3 11.05 50.06 2.31
C GLN A 3 10.99 49.75 3.82
N THR A 4 12.01 49.25 4.52
CA THR A 4 13.36 49.75 4.60
C THR A 4 14.10 48.87 5.63
N THR A 5 15.31 48.37 5.37
CA THR A 5 16.61 48.77 5.95
C THR A 5 16.71 48.63 7.51
N ALA A 6 17.76 48.17 8.17
CA ALA A 6 19.22 48.27 8.08
C ALA A 6 19.81 47.30 9.12
N ALA A 7 20.95 46.66 8.95
CA ALA A 7 22.34 47.13 9.12
C ALA A 7 22.79 47.35 10.56
N GLY A 8 23.92 46.77 10.90
CA GLY A 8 24.78 47.07 12.07
C GLY A 8 25.58 45.82 12.42
N THR A 9 26.70 45.61 11.87
CA THR A 9 28.07 46.16 11.99
C THR A 9 28.78 45.90 13.33
N THR A 10 30.03 45.46 13.13
CA THR A 10 31.26 45.59 13.94
C THR A 10 31.46 44.55 15.02
N GLY A 11 32.60 43.98 15.22
CA GLY A 11 33.99 44.27 14.83
C GLY A 11 34.87 43.17 15.40
N VAL A 12 35.92 42.81 14.69
CA VAL A 12 37.33 43.16 14.95
C VAL A 12 37.84 42.68 16.33
N ALA A 13 38.91 41.94 16.50
CA ALA A 13 40.26 41.92 16.01
C ALA A 13 40.98 40.66 16.57
N SER A 14 41.85 40.06 15.79
CA SER A 14 43.34 40.24 15.93
C SER A 14 44.03 39.53 17.06
N GLY A 15 45.06 38.77 16.69
CA GLY A 15 46.21 38.46 17.54
C GLY A 15 46.84 37.15 17.11
N LEU A 16 47.62 37.14 16.04
CA LEU A 16 49.07 37.19 15.98
C LEU A 16 49.80 36.01 16.64
N SER A 17 50.38 35.22 15.78
CA SER A 17 51.66 34.47 15.89
C SER A 17 52.79 35.36 16.43
N PRO A 18 53.98 34.92 16.68
CA PRO A 18 54.70 33.66 16.41
C PRO A 18 55.70 33.25 17.51
N GLY A 19 56.47 32.18 17.34
CA GLY A 19 57.62 31.91 18.15
C GLY A 19 58.27 30.54 17.95
N ALA A 20 59.03 30.39 16.95
CA ALA A 20 60.29 29.61 17.05
C ALA A 20 61.40 30.59 17.39
N PRO A 21 62.57 30.19 17.93
CA PRO A 21 63.46 29.17 17.40
C PRO A 21 64.44 28.51 18.42
N ALA A 22 65.39 27.81 17.84
CA ALA A 22 66.79 27.52 18.27
C ALA A 22 67.02 26.14 18.91
N ALA A 23 67.72 25.22 18.28
CA ALA A 23 69.16 25.09 17.98
C ALA A 23 70.02 24.95 19.20
N GLY A 24 70.69 23.84 19.30
CA GLY A 24 71.82 23.52 20.19
C GLY A 24 72.15 22.06 19.97
N THR A 25 72.94 21.70 19.07
CA THR A 25 74.40 21.60 18.87
C THR A 25 75.15 20.85 19.97
N ALA A 26 75.88 19.84 19.51
CA ALA A 26 77.13 19.23 19.99
C ALA A 26 77.06 18.26 21.21
N ALA A 27 77.66 17.13 21.28
CA ALA A 27 78.99 16.75 20.79
C ALA A 27 79.17 15.23 20.97
N ALA A 28 79.88 14.65 20.07
CA ALA A 28 80.54 13.36 20.28
C ALA A 28 81.80 13.57 21.13
N PRO A 29 82.25 12.56 21.84
CA PRO A 29 83.64 12.12 21.56
C PRO A 29 83.81 10.58 21.61
N ALA A 30 84.53 10.10 20.64
CA ALA A 30 85.88 9.56 20.67
C ALA A 30 86.03 8.13 21.22
N ILE A 31 86.31 7.32 20.31
CA ILE A 31 87.23 6.17 20.16
C ILE A 31 88.21 5.96 21.32
N ARG A 32 88.23 4.74 21.83
CA ARG A 32 89.47 4.13 22.37
C ARG A 32 89.56 2.68 21.89
N ILE A 33 90.50 2.50 20.99
CA ILE A 33 91.12 1.25 20.62
C ILE A 33 92.10 0.89 21.74
N GLN A 34 92.06 -0.33 22.21
CA GLN A 34 93.19 -0.96 22.83
C GLN A 34 93.34 -2.42 22.42
N GLU A 35 94.47 -2.63 21.88
CA GLU A 35 95.04 -3.81 21.27
C GLU A 35 95.62 -4.80 22.27
N ARG A 36 95.64 -6.06 21.84
CA ARG A 36 96.59 -7.14 22.23
C ARG A 36 96.41 -7.92 23.53
N ALA A 37 96.18 -9.18 23.35
CA ALA A 37 97.31 -10.14 23.56
C ALA A 37 96.86 -11.54 23.14
N THR A 38 97.72 -12.12 22.38
CA THR A 38 97.79 -13.51 21.90
C THR A 38 98.11 -14.49 23.05
N THR A 39 97.69 -15.72 22.79
CA THR A 39 98.36 -17.02 23.14
C THR A 39 97.44 -17.91 23.97
N SER A 40 97.10 -19.02 23.57
CA SER A 40 97.68 -20.33 23.35
C SER A 40 96.68 -21.44 23.22
N LEU A 41 97.02 -22.35 22.40
CA LEU A 41 96.34 -23.62 22.11
C LEU A 41 96.13 -24.47 23.37
N GLY A 42 94.98 -25.04 23.52
CA GLY A 42 94.68 -26.09 24.47
C GLY A 42 93.46 -26.91 23.96
N GLU A 43 93.76 -27.96 23.21
CA GLU A 43 92.81 -29.02 22.90
C GLU A 43 92.32 -29.67 24.16
N THR A 44 91.05 -29.57 24.42
CA THR A 44 90.35 -30.54 25.28
C THR A 44 89.02 -30.85 24.66
N SER A 45 88.89 -32.05 24.19
CA SER A 45 87.65 -32.68 23.74
C SER A 45 86.67 -32.75 24.91
N SER A 46 85.73 -31.84 24.97
CA SER A 46 84.58 -31.90 25.88
C SER A 46 83.37 -32.43 25.12
N ARG A 47 82.97 -33.64 25.47
CA ARG A 47 81.68 -34.22 25.10
C ARG A 47 80.59 -33.22 25.43
N ARG A 48 79.99 -32.61 24.39
CA ARG A 48 78.77 -31.73 24.46
C ARG A 48 77.65 -32.55 25.02
N ARG A 49 77.36 -32.48 26.32
CA ARG A 49 76.09 -32.82 26.90
C ARG A 49 75.08 -31.81 26.35
N VAL A 50 74.27 -32.25 25.44
CA VAL A 50 73.12 -31.49 24.91
C VAL A 50 72.28 -31.11 26.11
N ASN A 51 72.36 -29.84 26.47
CA ASN A 51 71.58 -29.30 27.58
C ASN A 51 70.15 -29.26 27.24
N ARG A 52 69.36 -30.26 27.68
CA ARG A 52 67.91 -30.41 27.37
C ARG A 52 67.13 -29.14 27.68
N ARG A 53 67.60 -28.30 28.63
CA ARG A 53 67.02 -27.01 28.95
C ARG A 53 67.23 -25.94 27.86
N ALA A 54 68.23 -26.00 27.05
CA ALA A 54 68.47 -25.09 25.91
C ALA A 54 67.55 -25.39 24.71
N LEU A 55 67.11 -26.64 24.57
CA LEU A 55 66.18 -27.02 23.49
C LEU A 55 64.71 -26.76 23.92
N VAL A 56 64.38 -26.78 25.20
CA VAL A 56 63.02 -26.58 25.69
C VAL A 56 62.56 -25.16 25.46
N ARG A 57 63.43 -24.16 25.60
CA ARG A 57 63.09 -22.75 25.38
C ARG A 57 62.64 -22.45 23.95
N PRO A 58 63.35 -22.77 22.88
CA PRO A 58 62.87 -22.54 21.49
C PRO A 58 61.66 -23.36 21.13
N VAL A 59 61.54 -24.60 21.67
CA VAL A 59 60.36 -25.47 21.42
C VAL A 59 59.10 -24.87 22.09
N LEU A 60 59.22 -24.33 23.31
CA LEU A 60 58.12 -23.64 23.98
C LEU A 60 57.75 -22.31 23.29
N MET A 61 58.75 -21.54 22.82
CA MET A 61 58.47 -20.31 22.05
C MET A 61 57.80 -20.61 20.71
N LEU A 62 58.32 -21.57 19.93
CA LEU A 62 57.75 -21.96 18.66
C LEU A 62 56.38 -22.66 18.83
N GLY A 63 56.27 -23.53 19.87
CA GLY A 63 55.02 -24.17 20.22
C GLY A 63 53.93 -23.20 20.67
N GLY A 64 54.30 -22.18 21.42
CA GLY A 64 53.38 -21.10 21.81
C GLY A 64 52.89 -20.30 20.62
N ILE A 65 53.78 -19.90 19.73
CA ILE A 65 53.39 -19.19 18.49
C ILE A 65 52.49 -20.08 17.60
N LEU A 66 52.85 -21.37 17.44
CA LEU A 66 52.07 -22.32 16.67
C LEU A 66 50.67 -22.53 17.29
N ALA A 67 50.59 -22.64 18.62
CA ALA A 67 49.31 -22.78 19.31
C ALA A 67 48.43 -21.53 19.14
N VAL A 68 49.02 -20.34 19.19
CA VAL A 68 48.29 -19.09 18.92
C VAL A 68 47.83 -19.01 17.47
N LEU A 69 48.64 -19.40 16.52
CA LEU A 69 48.27 -19.45 15.08
C LEU A 69 47.19 -20.45 14.82
N ILE A 70 47.25 -21.65 15.39
CA ILE A 70 46.20 -22.68 15.28
C ILE A 70 44.91 -22.21 15.97
N GLY A 71 45.00 -21.65 17.16
CA GLY A 71 43.84 -21.12 17.90
C GLY A 71 43.19 -19.94 17.17
N SER A 72 44.00 -19.01 16.66
CA SER A 72 43.53 -17.89 15.86
C SER A 72 42.93 -18.36 14.55
N GLY A 73 43.56 -19.31 13.85
CA GLY A 73 43.04 -19.91 12.63
C GLY A 73 41.71 -20.66 12.86
N TYR A 74 41.63 -21.42 13.96
CA TYR A 74 40.40 -22.10 14.35
C TYR A 74 39.28 -21.10 14.67
N TRP A 75 39.58 -20.05 15.44
CA TRP A 75 38.62 -19.00 15.75
C TRP A 75 38.17 -18.23 14.50
N TRP A 76 39.09 -17.98 13.57
CA TRP A 76 38.77 -17.34 12.29
C TRP A 76 37.92 -18.24 11.39
N LEU A 77 38.20 -19.55 11.28
CA LEU A 77 37.45 -20.53 10.51
C LEU A 77 36.04 -20.77 11.06
N THR A 78 35.88 -20.68 12.39
CA THR A 78 34.56 -20.83 13.02
C THR A 78 33.79 -19.52 13.04
N GLY A 79 34.45 -18.38 12.81
CA GLY A 79 33.82 -17.06 12.70
C GLY A 79 33.09 -16.90 11.36
N GLY A 80 32.12 -15.99 11.30
CA GLY A 80 31.43 -15.62 10.05
C GLY A 80 30.16 -16.39 9.73
N ARG A 81 29.81 -17.41 10.54
CA ARG A 81 28.54 -18.13 10.40
C ARG A 81 27.34 -17.31 10.87
N TYR A 82 27.53 -16.54 11.90
CA TYR A 82 26.47 -15.75 12.52
C TYR A 82 26.60 -14.27 12.17
N VAL A 83 25.49 -13.69 11.73
CA VAL A 83 25.37 -12.25 11.45
C VAL A 83 24.45 -11.66 12.51
N SER A 84 25.01 -10.84 13.41
CA SER A 84 24.25 -10.11 14.43
C SER A 84 23.86 -8.74 13.91
N ILE A 85 22.58 -8.43 13.98
CA ILE A 85 22.00 -7.19 13.50
C ILE A 85 21.28 -6.54 14.68
N ASP A 86 21.80 -5.42 15.12
CA ASP A 86 21.29 -4.57 16.20
C ASP A 86 20.26 -3.54 15.71
N ASN A 87 20.28 -3.21 14.42
CA ASN A 87 19.33 -2.31 13.80
C ASN A 87 18.14 -3.12 13.25
N ALA A 88 17.29 -3.58 14.15
CA ALA A 88 16.10 -4.32 13.81
C ALA A 88 14.91 -3.88 14.70
N TYR A 89 13.72 -3.85 14.10
CA TYR A 89 12.51 -3.37 14.76
C TYR A 89 11.33 -4.27 14.46
N VAL A 90 10.44 -4.37 15.43
CA VAL A 90 9.11 -4.95 15.22
C VAL A 90 8.30 -3.99 14.36
N ARG A 91 7.75 -4.50 13.28
CA ARG A 91 6.79 -3.81 12.41
C ARG A 91 5.45 -4.51 12.44
N ALA A 92 4.38 -3.78 12.31
CA ALA A 92 3.03 -4.29 12.14
C ALA A 92 2.36 -3.61 10.95
N ALA A 93 1.41 -4.30 10.32
CA ALA A 93 0.56 -3.66 9.34
C ALA A 93 -0.25 -2.57 10.06
N LYS A 94 -0.14 -1.35 9.57
CA LYS A 94 -0.88 -0.19 10.08
C LYS A 94 -1.64 0.45 8.95
N GLU A 95 -2.84 0.89 9.25
CA GLU A 95 -3.70 1.59 8.31
C GLU A 95 -4.24 2.85 8.97
N ALA A 96 -4.21 3.94 8.24
CA ALA A 96 -4.89 5.15 8.63
C ALA A 96 -6.33 5.06 8.12
N LEU A 97 -7.28 4.88 9.01
CA LEU A 97 -8.68 4.78 8.67
C LEU A 97 -9.23 6.16 8.35
N SER A 98 -9.75 6.33 7.16
CA SER A 98 -10.41 7.55 6.71
C SER A 98 -11.89 7.31 6.45
N THR A 99 -12.67 8.40 6.44
CA THR A 99 -14.06 8.35 6.03
C THR A 99 -14.16 8.47 4.51
N ASP A 100 -15.07 7.73 3.90
CA ASP A 100 -15.40 7.83 2.47
C ASP A 100 -16.40 8.95 2.18
N VAL A 101 -17.18 9.33 3.19
CA VAL A 101 -18.16 10.41 3.12
C VAL A 101 -17.84 11.49 4.15
N SER A 102 -18.14 12.73 3.81
CA SER A 102 -17.96 13.87 4.74
C SER A 102 -19.18 14.01 5.63
N GLY A 103 -18.98 14.26 6.93
CA GLY A 103 -20.09 14.44 7.86
C GLY A 103 -19.65 14.89 9.23
N ILE A 104 -20.62 15.18 10.09
CA ILE A 104 -20.39 15.48 11.50
C ILE A 104 -20.26 14.18 12.26
N VAL A 105 -19.27 14.08 13.14
CA VAL A 105 -19.09 12.94 14.03
C VAL A 105 -20.22 12.92 15.07
N LEU A 106 -21.03 11.89 15.04
CA LEU A 106 -22.10 11.68 16.02
C LEU A 106 -21.54 11.01 17.28
N GLU A 107 -20.76 9.95 17.10
CA GLU A 107 -20.26 9.12 18.18
C GLU A 107 -18.90 8.52 17.82
N VAL A 108 -18.00 8.51 18.79
CA VAL A 108 -16.73 7.73 18.75
C VAL A 108 -16.93 6.54 19.68
N ALA A 109 -17.00 5.34 19.11
CA ALA A 109 -17.38 4.11 19.84
C ALA A 109 -16.19 3.37 20.46
N VAL A 110 -14.97 3.90 20.33
CA VAL A 110 -13.73 3.30 20.80
C VAL A 110 -12.87 4.29 21.57
N THR A 111 -11.96 3.75 22.38
CA THR A 111 -10.99 4.53 23.16
C THR A 111 -9.57 4.25 22.69
N GLU A 112 -8.63 5.17 23.01
CA GLU A 112 -7.22 5.02 22.68
C GLU A 112 -6.66 3.68 23.25
N GLY A 113 -5.95 2.94 22.40
CA GLY A 113 -5.38 1.65 22.78
C GLY A 113 -6.36 0.48 22.89
N GLN A 114 -7.64 0.67 22.54
CA GLN A 114 -8.64 -0.38 22.58
C GLN A 114 -8.38 -1.44 21.50
N ARG A 115 -8.52 -2.71 21.88
CA ARG A 115 -8.53 -3.84 20.93
C ARG A 115 -9.89 -3.94 20.27
N VAL A 116 -9.88 -4.08 18.95
CA VAL A 116 -11.08 -4.24 18.14
C VAL A 116 -10.92 -5.43 17.18
N LYS A 117 -12.04 -6.03 16.86
CA LYS A 117 -12.14 -7.09 15.86
C LYS A 117 -12.64 -6.53 14.55
N ARG A 118 -12.33 -7.23 13.47
CA ARG A 118 -12.87 -6.90 12.15
C ARG A 118 -14.39 -6.79 12.19
N GLY A 119 -14.90 -5.65 11.68
CA GLY A 119 -16.32 -5.34 11.65
C GLY A 119 -16.83 -4.54 12.85
N ASP A 120 -16.06 -4.39 13.93
CA ASP A 120 -16.43 -3.56 15.06
C ASP A 120 -16.60 -2.11 14.63
N VAL A 121 -17.60 -1.43 15.19
CA VAL A 121 -17.87 -0.02 14.91
C VAL A 121 -16.85 0.84 15.65
N LEU A 122 -16.19 1.71 14.92
CA LEU A 122 -15.20 2.63 15.47
C LEU A 122 -15.75 4.06 15.63
N LEU A 123 -16.50 4.50 14.62
CA LEU A 123 -17.01 5.85 14.49
C LEU A 123 -18.34 5.84 13.76
N ARG A 124 -19.24 6.75 14.17
CA ARG A 124 -20.50 7.02 13.47
C ARG A 124 -20.56 8.48 13.09
N LEU A 125 -20.82 8.77 11.83
CA LEU A 125 -21.21 10.09 11.35
C LEU A 125 -22.71 10.26 11.49
N ASP A 126 -23.18 11.52 11.49
CA ASP A 126 -24.61 11.82 11.46
C ASP A 126 -25.26 11.22 10.19
N PRO A 127 -26.15 10.24 10.32
CA PRO A 127 -26.78 9.57 9.18
C PRO A 127 -27.92 10.38 8.58
N ALA A 128 -28.48 11.38 9.27
CA ALA A 128 -29.70 12.05 8.88
C ALA A 128 -29.68 12.64 7.45
N PRO A 129 -28.64 13.35 7.00
CA PRO A 129 -28.56 13.84 5.64
C PRO A 129 -28.57 12.72 4.59
N PHE A 130 -27.91 11.60 4.89
CA PHE A 130 -27.79 10.44 4.01
C PHE A 130 -29.09 9.61 3.97
N GLU A 131 -29.79 9.49 5.08
CA GLU A 131 -31.13 8.88 5.15
C GLU A 131 -32.13 9.64 4.28
N ILE A 132 -32.12 10.97 4.36
CA ILE A 132 -32.96 11.84 3.53
C ILE A 132 -32.62 11.65 2.05
N ALA A 133 -31.32 11.62 1.69
CA ALA A 133 -30.86 11.40 0.33
C ALA A 133 -31.28 10.04 -0.21
N ALA A 134 -31.14 8.98 0.59
CA ALA A 134 -31.55 7.62 0.23
C ALA A 134 -33.07 7.51 0.06
N ALA A 135 -33.85 8.16 0.95
CA ALA A 135 -35.30 8.21 0.84
C ALA A 135 -35.76 8.97 -0.42
N ALA A 136 -35.11 10.09 -0.73
CA ALA A 136 -35.37 10.85 -1.96
C ALA A 136 -35.06 10.06 -3.23
N ALA A 137 -33.91 9.37 -3.26
CA ALA A 137 -33.54 8.51 -4.38
C ALA A 137 -34.50 7.33 -4.56
N LYS A 138 -34.96 6.73 -3.46
CA LYS A 138 -35.97 5.65 -3.46
C LYS A 138 -37.32 6.15 -4.01
N ALA A 139 -37.75 7.32 -3.60
CA ALA A 139 -38.97 7.94 -4.11
C ALA A 139 -38.84 8.25 -5.62
N ASN A 140 -37.70 8.73 -6.08
CA ASN A 140 -37.42 8.98 -7.49
C ASN A 140 -37.48 7.69 -8.31
N LEU A 141 -36.88 6.58 -7.83
CA LEU A 141 -36.99 5.26 -8.49
C LEU A 141 -38.48 4.82 -8.60
N GLY A 142 -39.27 5.00 -7.53
CA GLY A 142 -40.70 4.71 -7.55
C GLY A 142 -41.45 5.52 -8.60
N GLY A 143 -41.15 6.82 -8.69
CA GLY A 143 -41.72 7.71 -9.72
C GLY A 143 -41.33 7.28 -11.15
N THR A 144 -40.08 6.92 -11.36
CA THR A 144 -39.59 6.41 -12.64
C THR A 144 -40.31 5.13 -13.05
N VAL A 145 -40.47 4.17 -12.13
CA VAL A 145 -41.23 2.95 -12.38
C VAL A 145 -42.66 3.25 -12.80
N SER A 146 -43.32 4.17 -12.09
CA SER A 146 -44.69 4.58 -12.40
C SER A 146 -44.81 5.24 -13.78
N SER A 147 -43.86 6.10 -14.14
CA SER A 147 -43.76 6.77 -15.44
C SER A 147 -43.56 5.75 -16.57
N LEU A 148 -42.66 4.79 -16.40
CA LEU A 148 -42.38 3.76 -17.39
C LEU A 148 -43.58 2.83 -17.60
N ASN A 149 -44.29 2.48 -16.51
CA ASN A 149 -45.54 1.72 -16.60
C ASN A 149 -46.65 2.52 -17.33
N ALA A 150 -46.76 3.81 -17.08
CA ALA A 150 -47.69 4.68 -17.80
C ALA A 150 -47.35 4.73 -19.30
N MET A 151 -46.07 4.81 -19.68
CA MET A 151 -45.66 4.74 -21.10
C MET A 151 -46.09 3.42 -21.77
N LYS A 152 -46.00 2.29 -21.07
CA LYS A 152 -46.47 1.00 -21.58
C LYS A 152 -48.00 0.98 -21.79
N LEU A 153 -48.76 1.55 -20.86
CA LEU A 153 -50.20 1.67 -20.97
C LEU A 153 -50.60 2.59 -22.11
N ASP A 154 -49.89 3.71 -22.28
CA ASP A 154 -50.11 4.62 -23.41
C ASP A 154 -49.89 3.95 -24.76
N TYR A 155 -48.81 3.16 -24.88
CA TYR A 155 -48.58 2.38 -26.09
C TYR A 155 -49.75 1.41 -26.38
N LYS A 156 -50.21 0.69 -25.36
CA LYS A 156 -51.39 -0.20 -25.50
C LYS A 156 -52.65 0.56 -25.91
N ARG A 157 -52.83 1.78 -25.39
CA ARG A 157 -53.95 2.66 -25.81
C ARG A 157 -53.83 3.04 -27.29
N MET A 158 -52.64 3.47 -27.74
CA MET A 158 -52.36 3.83 -29.13
C MET A 158 -52.62 2.68 -30.10
N LEU A 159 -52.29 1.44 -29.73
CA LEU A 159 -52.60 0.25 -30.51
C LEU A 159 -54.13 0.05 -30.67
N ARG A 160 -54.90 0.29 -29.63
CA ARG A 160 -56.37 0.22 -29.70
C ARG A 160 -56.94 1.32 -30.59
N ASP A 161 -56.36 2.54 -30.51
CA ASP A 161 -56.78 3.64 -31.41
C ASP A 161 -56.54 3.29 -32.87
N VAL A 162 -55.41 2.61 -33.20
CA VAL A 162 -55.12 2.06 -34.52
C VAL A 162 -56.16 1.02 -34.92
N GLU A 163 -56.51 0.06 -34.05
CA GLU A 163 -57.47 -0.98 -34.28
C GLU A 163 -58.88 -0.42 -34.58
N VAL A 164 -59.33 0.53 -33.75
CA VAL A 164 -60.59 1.23 -33.98
C VAL A 164 -60.64 1.92 -35.34
N LYS A 165 -59.51 2.63 -35.69
CA LYS A 165 -59.46 3.33 -36.98
C LYS A 165 -59.35 2.37 -38.16
N GLN A 166 -58.71 1.19 -37.99
CA GLN A 166 -58.73 0.14 -39.00
C GLN A 166 -60.13 -0.43 -39.26
N SER A 167 -60.88 -0.65 -38.18
CA SER A 167 -62.30 -1.12 -38.32
C SER A 167 -63.15 -0.08 -39.07
N GLN A 168 -62.87 1.23 -38.87
CA GLN A 168 -63.51 2.30 -39.65
C GLN A 168 -63.18 2.19 -41.17
N VAL A 169 -61.85 1.97 -41.48
CA VAL A 169 -61.41 1.78 -42.88
C VAL A 169 -62.09 0.57 -43.51
N GLU A 170 -62.26 -0.53 -42.81
CA GLU A 170 -62.90 -1.71 -43.26
C GLU A 170 -64.41 -1.42 -43.60
N SER A 171 -65.14 -0.73 -42.72
CA SER A 171 -66.52 -0.27 -42.96
C SER A 171 -66.57 0.64 -44.18
N ASP A 172 -65.68 1.62 -44.32
CA ASP A 172 -65.62 2.51 -45.47
C ASP A 172 -65.31 1.76 -46.77
N GLN A 173 -64.46 0.74 -46.70
CA GLN A 173 -64.13 -0.12 -47.85
C GLN A 173 -65.37 -0.90 -48.33
N VAL A 174 -66.13 -1.52 -47.43
CA VAL A 174 -67.39 -2.19 -47.78
C VAL A 174 -68.40 -1.24 -48.44
N ASN A 175 -68.45 0.01 -47.91
CA ASN A 175 -69.29 1.02 -48.51
C ASN A 175 -68.82 1.43 -49.91
N PHE A 176 -67.53 1.64 -50.10
CA PHE A 176 -66.88 1.97 -51.37
C PHE A 176 -67.14 0.85 -52.41
N ASP A 177 -66.97 -0.44 -52.04
CA ASP A 177 -67.21 -1.60 -52.93
C ASP A 177 -68.65 -1.66 -53.34
N ARG A 178 -69.61 -1.32 -52.47
CA ARG A 178 -71.02 -1.21 -52.77
C ARG A 178 -71.28 -0.08 -53.79
N MET A 179 -70.70 1.14 -53.55
CA MET A 179 -70.82 2.28 -54.45
C MET A 179 -70.20 1.97 -55.83
N ALA A 180 -69.05 1.26 -55.86
CA ALA A 180 -68.39 0.83 -57.08
C ALA A 180 -69.21 -0.15 -57.92
N SER A 181 -70.05 -0.99 -57.32
CA SER A 181 -70.96 -1.87 -58.01
C SER A 181 -72.17 -1.10 -58.56
N LEU A 182 -72.73 -0.19 -57.76
CA LEU A 182 -73.94 0.55 -58.10
C LEU A 182 -73.74 1.62 -59.21
N VAL A 183 -72.51 2.26 -59.23
CA VAL A 183 -72.23 3.24 -60.28
C VAL A 183 -72.16 2.64 -61.66
N LYS A 184 -71.77 1.36 -61.79
CA LYS A 184 -71.77 0.62 -63.06
C LYS A 184 -73.22 0.39 -63.64
N THR A 185 -74.21 0.31 -62.76
CA THR A 185 -75.62 0.09 -63.10
C THR A 185 -76.44 1.39 -63.13
N GLY A 186 -75.78 2.55 -62.89
CA GLY A 186 -76.49 3.83 -62.83
C GLY A 186 -77.26 4.08 -61.53
N GLY A 187 -77.09 3.24 -60.49
CA GLY A 187 -77.80 3.35 -59.24
C GLY A 187 -77.29 4.42 -58.24
N VAL A 188 -76.10 5.01 -58.50
CA VAL A 188 -75.51 6.13 -57.71
C VAL A 188 -74.78 7.09 -58.62
N THR A 189 -74.58 8.32 -58.16
CA THR A 189 -73.89 9.35 -58.90
C THR A 189 -72.36 9.13 -58.82
N LYS A 190 -71.60 9.67 -59.83
CA LYS A 190 -70.17 9.63 -59.85
C LYS A 190 -69.58 10.38 -58.64
N SER A 191 -70.24 11.44 -58.18
CA SER A 191 -69.80 12.22 -56.99
C SER A 191 -69.86 11.36 -55.70
N GLU A 192 -70.90 10.56 -55.51
CA GLU A 192 -71.03 9.66 -54.39
C GLU A 192 -69.97 8.56 -54.40
N TYR A 193 -69.66 8.00 -55.55
CA TYR A 193 -68.56 7.05 -55.76
C TYR A 193 -67.21 7.69 -55.41
N ASP A 194 -66.87 8.90 -55.95
CA ASP A 194 -65.63 9.60 -55.71
C ASP A 194 -65.48 9.98 -54.20
N ASN A 195 -66.59 10.40 -53.54
CA ASN A 195 -66.59 10.69 -52.12
C ASN A 195 -66.27 9.42 -51.28
N ALA A 196 -66.91 8.27 -51.59
CA ALA A 196 -66.60 7.03 -50.91
C ALA A 196 -65.12 6.60 -51.10
N ARG A 197 -64.58 6.78 -52.32
CA ARG A 197 -63.16 6.51 -52.61
C ARG A 197 -62.23 7.40 -51.81
N PHE A 198 -62.46 8.72 -51.74
CA PHE A 198 -61.66 9.65 -50.98
C PHE A 198 -61.78 9.36 -49.48
N GLN A 199 -62.94 8.96 -48.96
CA GLN A 199 -63.14 8.59 -47.57
C GLN A 199 -62.24 7.41 -47.17
N VAL A 200 -62.20 6.35 -47.96
CA VAL A 200 -61.31 5.21 -47.75
C VAL A 200 -59.87 5.65 -47.79
N ALA A 201 -59.42 6.47 -48.76
CA ALA A 201 -58.07 6.92 -48.93
C ALA A 201 -57.65 7.77 -47.73
N THR A 202 -58.44 8.72 -47.26
CA THR A 202 -58.20 9.59 -46.13
C THR A 202 -58.08 8.79 -44.84
N ASN A 203 -59.02 7.85 -44.60
CA ASN A 203 -58.94 7.04 -43.37
C ASN A 203 -57.79 6.05 -43.35
N ARG A 204 -57.35 5.52 -44.51
CA ARG A 204 -56.13 4.72 -44.61
C ARG A 204 -54.88 5.55 -44.23
N GLN A 205 -54.77 6.79 -44.73
CA GLN A 205 -53.67 7.68 -44.34
C GLN A 205 -53.70 8.00 -42.83
N ALA A 206 -54.93 8.16 -42.26
CA ALA A 206 -55.05 8.37 -40.80
C ALA A 206 -54.58 7.15 -39.99
N VAL A 207 -54.84 5.91 -40.47
CA VAL A 207 -54.31 4.69 -39.84
C VAL A 207 -52.80 4.66 -39.87
N GLU A 208 -52.16 4.99 -41.01
CA GLU A 208 -50.72 5.01 -41.11
C GLU A 208 -50.10 6.09 -40.20
N ALA A 209 -50.72 7.25 -40.10
CA ALA A 209 -50.27 8.29 -39.15
C ALA A 209 -50.33 7.81 -37.69
N LEU A 210 -51.43 7.12 -37.28
CA LEU A 210 -51.54 6.54 -35.93
C LEU A 210 -50.49 5.45 -35.67
N LYS A 211 -50.22 4.59 -36.70
CA LYS A 211 -49.16 3.57 -36.59
C LYS A 211 -47.77 4.20 -36.34
N VAL A 212 -47.46 5.30 -37.03
CA VAL A 212 -46.19 6.04 -36.81
C VAL A 212 -46.12 6.56 -35.39
N VAL A 213 -47.20 7.14 -34.85
CA VAL A 213 -47.24 7.62 -33.47
C VAL A 213 -47.02 6.46 -32.48
N ALA A 214 -47.66 5.31 -32.70
CA ALA A 214 -47.45 4.12 -31.89
C ALA A 214 -46.00 3.59 -32.01
N ALA A 215 -45.39 3.62 -33.19
CA ALA A 215 -44.03 3.20 -33.43
C ALA A 215 -43.00 4.11 -32.68
N VAL A 216 -43.23 5.42 -32.64
CA VAL A 216 -42.43 6.34 -31.86
C VAL A 216 -42.47 6.01 -30.36
N GLN A 217 -43.69 5.69 -29.85
CA GLN A 217 -43.82 5.30 -28.44
C GLN A 217 -43.15 3.95 -28.18
N LEU A 218 -43.24 3.00 -29.11
CA LEU A 218 -42.53 1.72 -29.00
C LEU A 218 -40.99 1.91 -29.01
N ALA A 219 -40.50 2.81 -29.84
CA ALA A 219 -39.04 3.15 -29.83
C ALA A 219 -38.60 3.69 -28.47
N ARG A 220 -39.43 4.51 -27.79
CA ARG A 220 -39.16 4.97 -26.42
C ARG A 220 -39.14 3.84 -25.41
N LEU A 221 -39.88 2.77 -25.63
CA LEU A 221 -39.87 1.55 -24.84
C LEU A 221 -38.73 0.58 -25.23
N GLY A 222 -37.79 1.02 -26.10
CA GLY A 222 -36.67 0.19 -26.54
C GLY A 222 -37.01 -0.84 -27.62
N GLY A 223 -38.16 -0.68 -28.29
CA GLY A 223 -38.58 -1.56 -29.38
C GLY A 223 -39.36 -2.83 -28.96
N ASP A 224 -39.48 -3.09 -27.65
CA ASP A 224 -40.20 -4.23 -27.10
C ASP A 224 -41.36 -3.74 -26.20
N PRO A 225 -42.63 -4.02 -26.56
CA PRO A 225 -43.77 -3.58 -25.78
C PRO A 225 -43.89 -4.27 -24.41
N GLU A 226 -43.34 -5.46 -24.29
CA GLU A 226 -43.38 -6.24 -23.04
C GLU A 226 -42.06 -6.19 -22.26
N VAL A 227 -41.12 -5.28 -22.64
CA VAL A 227 -39.85 -5.11 -21.93
C VAL A 227 -40.05 -4.96 -20.43
N ASP A 228 -39.24 -5.65 -19.64
CA ASP A 228 -39.23 -5.45 -18.19
C ASP A 228 -38.73 -4.03 -17.90
N VAL A 229 -39.53 -3.26 -17.18
CA VAL A 229 -39.16 -1.89 -16.71
C VAL A 229 -37.80 -1.85 -16.07
N ARG A 230 -37.37 -2.91 -15.37
CA ARG A 230 -36.07 -3.02 -14.70
C ARG A 230 -34.87 -3.05 -15.65
N ARG A 231 -35.11 -3.33 -16.94
CA ARG A 231 -34.09 -3.37 -17.99
C ARG A 231 -33.97 -2.05 -18.74
N MET A 232 -34.86 -1.12 -18.49
CA MET A 232 -34.87 0.18 -19.16
C MET A 232 -33.79 1.10 -18.57
N SER A 233 -33.18 1.93 -19.43
CA SER A 233 -32.12 2.86 -19.05
C SER A 233 -32.50 3.77 -17.89
N ASP A 234 -33.69 4.31 -17.92
CA ASP A 234 -34.17 5.26 -16.91
C ASP A 234 -34.31 4.60 -15.52
N TYR A 235 -34.80 3.33 -15.50
CA TYR A 235 -34.84 2.54 -14.28
C TYR A 235 -33.43 2.28 -13.74
N LEU A 236 -32.49 1.84 -14.61
CA LEU A 236 -31.13 1.54 -14.22
C LEU A 236 -30.43 2.78 -13.68
N GLN A 237 -30.66 3.95 -14.30
CA GLN A 237 -30.10 5.21 -13.81
C GLN A 237 -30.68 5.61 -12.44
N ALA A 238 -32.01 5.50 -12.27
CA ALA A 238 -32.64 5.82 -10.99
C ALA A 238 -32.20 4.84 -9.89
N LYS A 239 -32.06 3.56 -10.24
CA LYS A 239 -31.56 2.53 -9.32
C LYS A 239 -30.10 2.80 -8.92
N ALA A 240 -29.23 3.15 -9.86
CA ALA A 240 -27.83 3.49 -9.57
C ALA A 240 -27.73 4.66 -8.59
N ARG A 241 -28.61 5.66 -8.72
CA ARG A 241 -28.68 6.78 -7.77
C ARG A 241 -29.12 6.34 -6.37
N LEU A 242 -30.06 5.41 -6.29
CA LEU A 242 -30.48 4.84 -5.02
C LEU A 242 -29.36 4.01 -4.39
N ASP A 243 -28.69 3.16 -5.17
CA ASP A 243 -27.60 2.32 -4.68
C ASP A 243 -26.44 3.19 -4.16
N GLU A 244 -26.12 4.29 -4.85
CA GLU A 244 -25.09 5.25 -4.40
C GLU A 244 -25.49 5.95 -3.10
N ALA A 245 -26.74 6.41 -2.98
CA ALA A 245 -27.22 7.03 -1.74
C ALA A 245 -27.21 6.04 -0.56
N GLN A 246 -27.55 4.77 -0.80
CA GLN A 246 -27.47 3.71 0.21
C GLN A 246 -26.04 3.41 0.60
N ARG A 247 -25.11 3.32 -0.36
CA ARG A 247 -23.68 3.15 -0.10
C ARG A 247 -23.16 4.27 0.78
N GLN A 248 -23.50 5.52 0.47
CA GLN A 248 -23.09 6.67 1.28
C GLN A 248 -23.65 6.60 2.71
N LEU A 249 -24.88 6.15 2.87
CA LEU A 249 -25.49 5.93 4.18
C LEU A 249 -24.77 4.81 4.95
N GLU A 250 -24.43 3.70 4.30
CA GLU A 250 -23.65 2.62 4.92
C GLU A 250 -22.27 3.09 5.37
N HIS A 251 -21.64 3.97 4.58
CA HIS A 251 -20.32 4.53 4.88
C HIS A 251 -20.32 5.61 5.96
N THR A 252 -21.48 5.97 6.52
CA THR A 252 -21.54 6.78 7.75
C THR A 252 -21.08 6.03 8.99
N VAL A 253 -21.03 4.69 8.93
CA VAL A 253 -20.54 3.82 10.00
C VAL A 253 -19.19 3.25 9.64
N ILE A 254 -18.13 3.79 10.22
CA ILE A 254 -16.75 3.36 10.01
C ILE A 254 -16.47 2.14 10.88
N ARG A 255 -16.02 1.05 10.26
CA ARG A 255 -15.74 -0.22 10.91
C ARG A 255 -14.28 -0.64 10.75
N ALA A 256 -13.79 -1.44 11.70
CA ALA A 256 -12.46 -2.02 11.62
C ALA A 256 -12.32 -2.99 10.43
N PRO A 257 -11.37 -2.80 9.52
CA PRO A 257 -11.16 -3.70 8.37
C PRO A 257 -10.45 -5.02 8.76
N PHE A 258 -9.74 -5.03 9.89
CA PHE A 258 -9.03 -6.19 10.44
C PHE A 258 -8.90 -6.09 11.97
N ASP A 259 -8.48 -7.17 12.61
CA ASP A 259 -8.24 -7.24 14.05
C ASP A 259 -6.99 -6.44 14.43
N GLY A 260 -7.11 -5.59 15.44
CA GLY A 260 -6.00 -4.71 15.81
C GLY A 260 -6.27 -3.85 17.04
N VAL A 261 -5.36 -2.89 17.24
CA VAL A 261 -5.45 -1.88 18.30
C VAL A 261 -5.62 -0.51 17.65
N VAL A 262 -6.61 0.23 18.11
CA VAL A 262 -6.90 1.58 17.62
C VAL A 262 -5.96 2.59 18.27
N THR A 263 -5.46 3.54 17.48
CA THR A 263 -4.58 4.61 17.93
C THR A 263 -5.02 5.96 17.36
N GLN A 264 -4.61 7.07 17.98
CA GLN A 264 -4.92 8.44 17.56
C GLN A 264 -6.42 8.78 17.67
N VAL A 265 -7.15 8.15 18.58
CA VAL A 265 -8.58 8.36 18.77
C VAL A 265 -8.87 9.78 19.28
N ASP A 266 -8.01 10.33 20.10
CA ASP A 266 -8.19 11.64 20.73
C ASP A 266 -8.23 12.82 19.72
N THR A 267 -7.83 12.56 18.48
CA THR A 267 -7.88 13.57 17.40
C THR A 267 -9.28 13.80 16.87
N VAL A 268 -10.23 12.89 17.15
CA VAL A 268 -11.61 12.96 16.66
C VAL A 268 -12.57 13.08 17.84
N GLN A 269 -13.38 14.13 17.80
CA GLN A 269 -14.32 14.42 18.86
C GLN A 269 -15.77 14.43 18.32
N PRO A 270 -16.77 13.99 19.11
CA PRO A 270 -18.18 14.17 18.75
C PRO A 270 -18.51 15.64 18.46
N GLY A 271 -19.27 15.89 17.39
CA GLY A 271 -19.57 17.23 16.90
C GLY A 271 -18.54 17.81 15.92
N MET A 272 -17.39 17.17 15.73
CA MET A 272 -16.38 17.57 14.75
C MET A 272 -16.85 17.22 13.33
N TYR A 273 -16.56 18.09 12.36
CA TYR A 273 -16.77 17.78 10.94
C TYR A 273 -15.55 17.08 10.35
N LEU A 274 -15.75 15.89 9.82
CA LEU A 274 -14.75 15.13 9.07
C LEU A 274 -15.01 15.26 7.56
N ALA A 275 -13.98 15.67 6.83
CA ALA A 275 -14.02 15.64 5.38
C ALA A 275 -13.68 14.23 4.87
N ALA A 276 -14.25 13.84 3.73
CA ALA A 276 -13.88 12.59 3.06
C ALA A 276 -12.37 12.51 2.80
N ALA A 277 -11.80 11.32 2.86
CA ALA A 277 -10.38 11.02 2.75
C ALA A 277 -9.47 11.60 3.86
N THR A 278 -10.05 12.19 4.91
CA THR A 278 -9.30 12.61 6.10
C THR A 278 -9.11 11.42 7.03
N ALA A 279 -7.86 11.17 7.44
CA ALA A 279 -7.57 10.12 8.42
C ALA A 279 -8.20 10.46 9.77
N ALA A 280 -9.04 9.57 10.26
CA ALA A 280 -9.69 9.68 11.56
C ALA A 280 -8.89 8.99 12.67
N PHE A 281 -8.46 7.75 12.41
CA PHE A 281 -7.75 6.91 13.37
C PHE A 281 -6.60 6.17 12.73
N GLY A 282 -5.66 5.68 13.56
CA GLY A 282 -4.73 4.63 13.19
C GLY A 282 -5.23 3.27 13.67
N LEU A 283 -5.13 2.24 12.85
CA LEU A 283 -5.37 0.85 13.27
C LEU A 283 -4.08 0.06 13.04
N VAL A 284 -3.56 -0.55 14.10
CA VAL A 284 -2.35 -1.36 14.08
C VAL A 284 -2.75 -2.82 14.25
N SER A 285 -2.40 -3.67 13.29
CA SER A 285 -2.75 -5.09 13.33
C SER A 285 -1.98 -5.83 14.42
N THR A 286 -2.67 -6.72 15.14
CA THR A 286 -2.06 -7.66 16.10
C THR A 286 -1.55 -8.93 15.43
N ASP A 287 -2.14 -9.34 14.33
CA ASP A 287 -1.84 -10.62 13.68
C ASP A 287 -0.77 -10.50 12.59
N ARG A 288 -0.68 -9.34 11.93
CA ARG A 288 0.27 -9.09 10.85
C ARG A 288 1.48 -8.34 11.37
N VAL A 289 2.30 -9.05 12.16
CA VAL A 289 3.54 -8.52 12.74
C VAL A 289 4.73 -9.22 12.10
N TRP A 290 5.81 -8.48 11.83
CA TRP A 290 7.08 -9.00 11.33
C TRP A 290 8.24 -8.22 11.91
N ILE A 291 9.43 -8.76 11.79
CA ILE A 291 10.66 -8.06 12.15
C ILE A 291 11.31 -7.54 10.88
N GLU A 292 11.70 -6.28 10.91
CA GLU A 292 12.47 -5.63 9.87
C GLU A 292 13.86 -5.37 10.41
N ALA A 293 14.83 -6.14 9.93
CA ALA A 293 16.23 -5.99 10.25
C ALA A 293 16.96 -5.26 9.11
N ASN A 294 17.85 -4.33 9.44
CA ASN A 294 18.54 -3.50 8.47
C ASN A 294 20.07 -3.73 8.53
N PRO A 295 20.56 -4.93 8.11
CA PRO A 295 21.97 -5.21 8.01
C PRO A 295 22.65 -4.32 6.97
N LYS A 296 23.97 -4.19 7.07
CA LYS A 296 24.80 -3.59 6.03
C LYS A 296 24.86 -4.54 4.83
N GLU A 297 24.99 -4.00 3.62
CA GLU A 297 25.13 -4.80 2.39
C GLU A 297 26.25 -5.83 2.47
N THR A 298 27.34 -5.49 3.19
CA THR A 298 28.49 -6.38 3.42
C THR A 298 28.18 -7.56 4.32
N GLU A 299 27.13 -7.49 5.13
CA GLU A 299 26.69 -8.53 6.06
C GLU A 299 25.73 -9.52 5.39
N LEU A 300 25.22 -9.18 4.19
CA LEU A 300 24.23 -9.97 3.45
C LEU A 300 24.83 -11.03 2.52
N THR A 301 26.15 -11.07 2.38
CA THR A 301 26.83 -11.94 1.38
C THR A 301 26.33 -13.39 1.40
N PHE A 302 26.08 -13.94 2.58
CA PHE A 302 25.66 -15.33 2.75
C PHE A 302 24.24 -15.48 3.32
N VAL A 303 23.53 -14.39 3.52
CA VAL A 303 22.14 -14.42 4.00
C VAL A 303 21.20 -14.78 2.87
N LYS A 304 20.34 -15.76 3.11
CA LYS A 304 19.34 -16.23 2.14
C LYS A 304 17.97 -16.36 2.80
N PRO A 305 16.89 -16.22 2.04
CA PRO A 305 15.57 -16.59 2.52
C PRO A 305 15.56 -18.05 3.04
N GLY A 306 14.93 -18.27 4.18
CA GLY A 306 14.92 -19.57 4.89
C GLY A 306 16.01 -19.74 5.92
N ASN A 307 17.00 -18.87 6.03
CA ASN A 307 17.99 -18.95 7.10
C ASN A 307 17.32 -18.82 8.49
N PRO A 308 17.72 -19.66 9.45
CA PRO A 308 17.22 -19.55 10.83
C PRO A 308 17.76 -18.28 11.50
N VAL A 309 16.92 -17.68 12.29
CA VAL A 309 17.21 -16.43 13.02
C VAL A 309 16.88 -16.64 14.50
N THR A 310 17.80 -16.32 15.37
CA THR A 310 17.53 -16.17 16.80
C THR A 310 17.28 -14.71 17.09
N LEU A 311 16.11 -14.40 17.63
CA LEU A 311 15.69 -13.05 17.97
C LEU A 311 15.67 -12.86 19.48
N THR A 312 16.17 -11.72 19.92
CA THR A 312 15.98 -11.20 21.29
C THR A 312 15.31 -9.85 21.23
N VAL A 313 14.34 -9.62 22.10
CA VAL A 313 13.59 -8.35 22.18
C VAL A 313 14.01 -7.63 23.45
N ASP A 314 14.41 -6.38 23.35
CA ASP A 314 14.96 -5.60 24.46
C ASP A 314 13.96 -5.49 25.62
N THR A 315 12.67 -5.42 25.31
CA THR A 315 11.58 -5.36 26.31
C THR A 315 11.44 -6.66 27.13
N TYR A 316 11.90 -7.80 26.59
CA TYR A 316 11.75 -9.11 27.22
C TYR A 316 13.10 -9.81 27.41
N PRO A 317 13.96 -9.33 28.33
CA PRO A 317 15.30 -9.83 28.51
C PRO A 317 15.29 -11.32 28.90
N GLY A 318 16.21 -12.09 28.32
CA GLY A 318 16.36 -13.52 28.58
C GLY A 318 15.46 -14.44 27.77
N ARG A 319 14.52 -13.93 26.99
CA ARG A 319 13.73 -14.73 26.05
C ARG A 319 14.34 -14.70 24.63
N LYS A 320 14.30 -15.85 23.98
CA LYS A 320 14.74 -16.02 22.59
C LYS A 320 13.61 -16.60 21.76
N TRP A 321 13.40 -16.04 20.58
CA TRP A 321 12.44 -16.52 19.61
C TRP A 321 13.15 -17.13 18.41
N ASN A 322 12.63 -18.24 17.93
CA ASN A 322 13.08 -18.88 16.70
C ASN A 322 12.30 -18.30 15.54
N CYS A 323 13.02 -17.70 14.63
CA CYS A 323 12.48 -17.01 13.48
C CYS A 323 13.17 -17.49 12.22
N THR A 324 12.67 -17.08 11.06
CA THR A 324 13.28 -17.38 9.76
C THR A 324 13.31 -16.14 8.89
N VAL A 325 14.34 -16.00 8.07
CA VAL A 325 14.41 -14.96 7.04
C VAL A 325 13.32 -15.23 6.01
N GLN A 326 12.35 -14.34 5.90
CA GLN A 326 11.26 -14.46 4.95
C GLN A 326 11.67 -13.95 3.57
N SER A 327 12.25 -12.76 3.50
CA SER A 327 12.68 -12.11 2.27
C SER A 327 13.74 -11.05 2.54
N ILE A 328 14.52 -10.75 1.50
CA ILE A 328 15.48 -9.64 1.47
C ILE A 328 14.93 -8.63 0.47
N ALA A 329 14.89 -7.34 0.86
CA ALA A 329 14.42 -6.30 -0.03
C ALA A 329 15.34 -6.15 -1.25
N PRO A 330 14.79 -5.92 -2.45
CA PRO A 330 15.59 -5.73 -3.66
C PRO A 330 16.30 -4.38 -3.73
N ASN A 331 16.04 -3.48 -2.78
CA ASN A 331 16.49 -2.10 -2.75
C ASN A 331 17.02 -1.71 -1.37
N SER A 332 17.91 -0.73 -1.32
CA SER A 332 18.34 -0.12 -0.06
C SER A 332 17.27 0.84 0.48
N GLY A 333 17.28 1.07 1.79
CA GLY A 333 16.37 2.04 2.42
C GLY A 333 16.53 3.48 1.95
N SER A 334 17.69 3.83 1.38
CA SER A 334 17.97 5.17 0.85
C SER A 334 17.33 5.43 -0.51
N GLU A 335 17.06 4.39 -1.31
CA GLU A 335 16.50 4.52 -2.67
C GLU A 335 15.08 5.10 -2.66
N PHE A 336 14.28 4.76 -1.65
CA PHE A 336 12.91 5.26 -1.48
C PHE A 336 12.77 6.40 -0.47
N SER A 337 13.91 7.00 -0.06
CA SER A 337 13.85 8.19 0.78
C SER A 337 13.28 9.37 -0.03
N VAL A 338 12.42 10.17 0.61
CA VAL A 338 11.86 11.40 0.02
C VAL A 338 12.99 12.39 -0.37
N LEU A 339 14.14 12.31 0.30
CA LEU A 339 15.35 13.06 0.01
C LEU A 339 16.54 12.07 -0.08
N PRO A 340 16.75 11.43 -1.25
CA PRO A 340 17.93 10.59 -1.41
C PRO A 340 19.19 11.42 -1.26
N ALA A 341 20.17 10.90 -0.53
CA ALA A 341 21.45 11.56 -0.36
C ALA A 341 22.18 11.63 -1.70
N GLN A 342 22.07 12.77 -2.38
CA GLN A 342 22.80 13.03 -3.62
C GLN A 342 24.15 13.68 -3.28
N ASN A 343 25.22 12.91 -3.34
CA ASN A 343 26.59 13.42 -3.23
C ASN A 343 27.03 14.06 -4.57
N THR A 344 26.47 15.22 -4.91
CA THR A 344 26.77 15.95 -6.16
C THR A 344 27.90 16.97 -6.01
N SER A 345 28.44 17.17 -4.79
CA SER A 345 29.48 18.14 -4.52
C SER A 345 30.86 17.48 -4.41
N GLY A 346 31.49 17.16 -5.51
CA GLY A 346 32.97 17.05 -5.71
C GLY A 346 33.77 15.97 -4.96
N ASN A 347 33.38 15.51 -3.80
CA ASN A 347 34.09 14.47 -3.05
C ASN A 347 33.18 13.28 -2.79
N TRP A 348 33.25 12.26 -3.67
CA TRP A 348 32.48 11.05 -3.52
C TRP A 348 33.06 10.15 -2.44
N VAL A 349 32.24 9.83 -1.42
CA VAL A 349 32.57 8.87 -0.38
C VAL A 349 31.62 7.67 -0.49
N LYS A 350 32.18 6.47 -0.63
CA LYS A 350 31.39 5.23 -0.61
C LYS A 350 30.81 5.00 0.78
N VAL A 351 29.50 5.10 0.92
CA VAL A 351 28.78 4.78 2.15
C VAL A 351 28.11 3.43 1.99
N VAL A 352 28.42 2.49 2.91
CA VAL A 352 27.79 1.15 2.94
C VAL A 352 26.30 1.31 3.19
N GLN A 353 25.50 0.76 2.27
CA GLN A 353 24.03 0.84 2.34
C GLN A 353 23.47 -0.23 3.28
N ARG A 354 22.26 0.03 3.82
CA ARG A 354 21.51 -0.95 4.59
C ARG A 354 20.35 -1.47 3.74
N ILE A 355 20.18 -2.78 3.74
CA ILE A 355 19.16 -3.46 2.95
C ILE A 355 18.19 -4.12 3.93
N PRO A 356 16.89 -3.78 3.88
CA PRO A 356 15.89 -4.36 4.76
C PRO A 356 15.72 -5.86 4.53
N VAL A 357 15.77 -6.60 5.62
CA VAL A 357 15.50 -8.05 5.67
C VAL A 357 14.26 -8.27 6.51
N ARG A 358 13.27 -8.94 5.92
CA ARG A 358 12.05 -9.31 6.61
C ARG A 358 12.20 -10.67 7.25
N ILE A 359 11.93 -10.73 8.55
CA ILE A 359 12.05 -11.94 9.35
C ILE A 359 10.66 -12.26 9.90
N LYS A 360 10.25 -13.52 9.78
CA LYS A 360 9.01 -14.04 10.32
C LYS A 360 9.31 -14.89 11.53
N CYS A 361 8.63 -14.63 12.64
CA CYS A 361 8.72 -15.39 13.87
C CYS A 361 7.48 -16.25 14.08
N GLU A 362 7.66 -17.42 14.60
CA GLU A 362 6.57 -18.26 15.09
C GLU A 362 6.31 -17.89 16.55
N GLN A 363 5.19 -17.21 16.79
CA GLN A 363 4.73 -16.91 18.15
C GLN A 363 3.91 -18.07 18.69
N LYS A 364 4.24 -18.49 19.91
CA LYS A 364 3.45 -19.45 20.67
C LYS A 364 2.38 -18.70 21.46
N ALA A 365 1.30 -19.39 21.83
CA ALA A 365 0.19 -18.79 22.56
C ALA A 365 0.60 -18.14 23.90
N ASP A 366 1.69 -18.62 24.52
CA ASP A 366 2.23 -18.09 25.79
C ASP A 366 3.32 -17.02 25.59
N ASP A 367 3.65 -16.67 24.35
CA ASP A 367 4.64 -15.64 24.11
C ASP A 367 4.04 -14.25 24.32
N PRO A 368 4.81 -13.32 24.91
CA PRO A 368 4.37 -11.94 25.00
C PRO A 368 4.21 -11.33 23.61
N GLU A 369 3.22 -10.47 23.49
CA GLU A 369 2.90 -9.83 22.21
C GLU A 369 4.00 -8.89 21.76
N PHE A 370 4.34 -8.96 20.49
CA PHE A 370 5.18 -7.99 19.83
C PHE A 370 4.38 -6.70 19.57
N ARG A 371 4.92 -5.57 20.01
CA ARG A 371 4.36 -4.26 19.68
C ARG A 371 5.21 -3.59 18.61
N ALA A 372 4.55 -2.97 17.64
CA ALA A 372 5.24 -2.22 16.61
C ALA A 372 6.13 -1.13 17.23
N GLY A 373 7.36 -1.03 16.74
CA GLY A 373 8.36 -0.08 17.25
C GLY A 373 9.29 -0.65 18.32
N MET A 374 9.08 -1.87 18.84
CA MET A 374 10.03 -2.50 19.75
C MET A 374 11.36 -2.74 19.04
N SER A 375 12.48 -2.44 19.73
CA SER A 375 13.83 -2.76 19.29
C SER A 375 14.12 -4.23 19.55
N VAL A 376 14.83 -4.84 18.60
CA VAL A 376 15.19 -6.26 18.66
C VAL A 376 16.61 -6.45 18.14
N GLU A 377 17.29 -7.45 18.65
CA GLU A 377 18.54 -7.96 18.12
C GLU A 377 18.26 -9.27 17.37
N ALA A 378 18.70 -9.35 16.11
CA ALA A 378 18.51 -10.50 15.26
C ALA A 378 19.84 -11.14 14.92
N VAL A 379 20.03 -12.41 15.29
CA VAL A 379 21.22 -13.20 14.95
C VAL A 379 20.83 -14.22 13.89
N ILE A 380 21.30 -14.01 12.66
CA ILE A 380 21.04 -14.89 11.52
C ILE A 380 22.13 -15.94 11.43
N ASP A 381 21.75 -17.23 11.41
CA ASP A 381 22.66 -18.33 11.12
C ASP A 381 22.67 -18.56 9.61
N THR A 382 23.74 -18.15 8.95
CA THR A 382 23.89 -18.29 7.50
C THR A 382 24.27 -19.71 7.08
N GLY A 383 24.69 -20.56 8.04
CA GLY A 383 25.24 -21.89 7.76
C GLY A 383 26.59 -21.87 7.04
N HIS A 384 27.08 -20.69 6.64
CA HIS A 384 28.36 -20.56 5.92
C HIS A 384 29.54 -20.78 6.86
N ARG A 385 30.45 -21.65 6.47
CA ARG A 385 31.77 -21.79 7.14
C ARG A 385 32.83 -21.18 6.25
N ARG A 386 33.63 -20.27 6.82
CA ARG A 386 34.78 -19.70 6.09
C ARG A 386 35.72 -20.83 5.65
N VAL A 387 36.15 -20.77 4.42
CA VAL A 387 37.11 -21.72 3.80
C VAL A 387 38.40 -20.97 3.56
N TRP A 388 39.53 -21.68 3.49
CA TRP A 388 40.83 -21.06 3.24
C TRP A 388 40.88 -20.20 1.96
N HIS A 389 40.01 -20.44 1.02
CA HIS A 389 39.85 -19.65 -0.21
C HIS A 389 39.29 -18.22 0.07
N ASP A 390 38.64 -17.98 1.20
CA ASP A 390 38.09 -16.67 1.57
C ASP A 390 39.16 -15.69 2.09
N LEU A 391 40.45 -16.14 2.13
CA LEU A 391 41.61 -15.36 2.56
C LEU A 391 42.31 -14.66 1.40
N PHE A 392 42.04 -14.97 0.14
CA PHE A 392 42.74 -14.46 -1.05
C PHE A 392 41.81 -13.90 -2.09
#